data_db75e55b8e342b97f2ff737f2b5cc398
#
_entry.id   db75e55b8e342b97f2ff737f2b5cc398
#
_cell.length_a   1.000
_cell.length_b   1.000
_cell.length_c   1.000
_cell.angle_alpha   90.00
_cell.angle_beta   90.00
_cell.angle_gamma   90.00
#
_symmetry.space_group_name_H-M   'P 1'
#
loop_
_entity.id
_entity.type
_entity.pdbx_description
1 polymer ?
#
loop_
_entity_poly.entity_id
_entity_poly.type
_entity_poly.pdbx_seq_one_letter_code
_entity_poly.pdbx_strand_id
1 'polypeptide(L)'
;MKETGIVRRIDDLGRIVIPKEIRRSLKIREGDPLEIFLEKDCVCFKRYSALGSLSEETLRVAQTMAQRTFKHQIAIYDRDSKISGPDFYNSYVGVSWEDNRTPFKYRGMGVYPIVSDGELYGYICCPESDMSAEMTMIVCYLCAVVGD
;
A
#
# COMPACT_ATOMS: atom_id res chain seq x y z
N MET A 1 2.06 21.13 12.41
CA MET A 1 2.58 20.01 13.26
C MET A 1 1.73 19.91 14.51
N LYS A 2 1.41 18.70 14.93
CA LYS A 2 0.57 18.49 16.13
C LYS A 2 1.46 18.08 17.30
N GLU A 3 1.37 18.80 18.40
CA GLU A 3 2.06 18.44 19.64
C GLU A 3 1.37 17.23 20.30
N THR A 4 2.17 16.27 20.75
CA THR A 4 1.69 15.09 21.47
C THR A 4 1.88 15.17 22.96
N GLY A 5 2.76 16.07 23.44
CA GLY A 5 3.19 16.17 24.83
C GLY A 5 4.05 14.98 25.31
N ILE A 6 4.35 14.05 24.43
CA ILE A 6 5.11 12.84 24.76
C ILE A 6 6.61 13.13 24.60
N VAL A 7 7.38 12.85 25.66
CA VAL A 7 8.85 12.99 25.67
C VAL A 7 9.46 11.61 25.89
N ARG A 8 10.45 11.27 25.07
CA ARG A 8 11.20 10.01 25.20
C ARG A 8 12.70 10.32 25.14
N ARG A 9 13.47 9.52 25.83
CA ARG A 9 14.94 9.64 25.82
C ARG A 9 15.51 8.71 24.77
N ILE A 10 16.51 9.19 24.05
CA ILE A 10 17.34 8.35 23.20
C ILE A 10 18.31 7.53 24.07
N ASP A 11 18.50 6.26 23.74
CA ASP A 11 19.40 5.37 24.48
C ASP A 11 20.85 5.46 23.95
N ASP A 12 21.76 4.68 24.55
CA ASP A 12 23.18 4.64 24.19
C ASP A 12 23.44 4.08 22.77
N LEU A 13 22.48 3.35 22.22
CA LEU A 13 22.53 2.82 20.84
C LEU A 13 21.79 3.72 19.83
N GLY A 14 21.37 4.90 20.22
CA GLY A 14 20.64 5.82 19.35
C GLY A 14 19.18 5.44 19.10
N ARG A 15 18.59 4.57 19.92
CA ARG A 15 17.20 4.11 19.77
C ARG A 15 16.25 4.98 20.56
N ILE A 16 15.05 5.13 20.02
CA ILE A 16 13.92 5.74 20.71
C ILE A 16 12.69 4.84 20.54
N VAL A 17 11.91 4.71 21.59
CA VAL A 17 10.66 3.93 21.55
C VAL A 17 9.52 4.81 21.05
N ILE A 18 8.89 4.42 19.96
CA ILE A 18 7.66 5.06 19.50
C ILE A 18 6.50 4.57 20.38
N PRO A 19 5.81 5.46 21.10
CA PRO A 19 4.74 5.07 22.00
C PRO A 19 3.60 4.34 21.26
N LYS A 20 2.95 3.42 22.00
CA LYS A 20 1.85 2.60 21.45
C LYS A 20 0.71 3.45 20.88
N GLU A 21 0.39 4.58 21.51
CA GLU A 21 -0.65 5.50 21.06
C GLU A 21 -0.34 6.08 19.68
N ILE A 22 0.94 6.48 19.48
CA ILE A 22 1.40 7.01 18.18
C ILE A 22 1.41 5.90 17.13
N ARG A 23 1.92 4.72 17.47
CA ARG A 23 1.91 3.56 16.56
C ARG A 23 0.49 3.20 16.12
N ARG A 24 -0.46 3.21 17.04
CA ARG A 24 -1.87 2.94 16.74
C ARG A 24 -2.47 4.02 15.86
N SER A 25 -2.22 5.28 16.16
CA SER A 25 -2.73 6.43 15.39
C SER A 25 -2.21 6.43 13.93
N LEU A 26 -0.96 6.06 13.73
CA LEU A 26 -0.32 6.00 12.41
C LEU A 26 -0.39 4.61 11.77
N LYS A 27 -1.05 3.65 12.42
CA LYS A 27 -1.17 2.25 11.97
C LYS A 27 0.20 1.60 11.71
N ILE A 28 1.18 1.93 12.53
CA ILE A 28 2.52 1.35 12.48
C ILE A 28 2.51 0.04 13.26
N ARG A 29 3.00 -1.02 12.62
CA ARG A 29 3.09 -2.37 13.20
C ARG A 29 4.54 -2.81 13.31
N GLU A 30 4.76 -3.83 14.14
CA GLU A 30 6.06 -4.49 14.21
C GLU A 30 6.49 -5.00 12.83
N GLY A 31 7.72 -4.70 12.45
CA GLY A 31 8.28 -5.06 11.15
C GLY A 31 7.98 -4.07 10.03
N ASP A 32 7.09 -3.09 10.21
CA ASP A 32 6.83 -2.09 9.19
C ASP A 32 8.08 -1.25 8.91
N PRO A 33 8.46 -1.09 7.63
CA PRO A 33 9.54 -0.19 7.27
C PRO A 33 9.11 1.27 7.43
N LEU A 34 9.95 2.05 8.08
CA LEU A 34 9.75 3.50 8.23
C LEU A 34 10.80 4.25 7.45
N GLU A 35 10.35 5.21 6.67
CA GLU A 35 11.21 6.18 6.02
C GLU A 35 11.46 7.34 6.97
N ILE A 36 12.71 7.77 7.04
CA ILE A 36 13.17 8.83 7.95
C ILE A 36 13.45 10.09 7.14
N PHE A 37 12.80 11.17 7.51
CA PHE A 37 13.00 12.48 6.91
C PHE A 37 13.57 13.45 7.92
N LEU A 38 14.37 14.38 7.44
CA LEU A 38 14.83 15.53 8.23
C LEU A 38 14.12 16.78 7.73
N GLU A 39 13.45 17.47 8.63
CA GLU A 39 12.82 18.75 8.34
C GLU A 39 13.21 19.77 9.39
N LYS A 40 14.07 20.73 9.01
CA LYS A 40 14.66 21.71 9.93
C LYS A 40 15.29 21.01 11.15
N ASP A 41 14.71 21.21 12.34
CA ASP A 41 15.17 20.63 13.59
C ASP A 41 14.40 19.36 14.00
N CYS A 42 13.67 18.78 13.08
CA CYS A 42 12.80 17.62 13.34
C CYS A 42 13.26 16.38 12.59
N VAL A 43 13.15 15.24 13.25
CA VAL A 43 13.21 13.94 12.62
C VAL A 43 11.77 13.44 12.44
N CYS A 44 11.38 13.20 11.21
CA CYS A 44 10.04 12.74 10.88
C CYS A 44 10.09 11.29 10.38
N PHE A 45 9.14 10.48 10.83
CA PHE A 45 8.98 9.11 10.39
C PHE A 45 7.68 8.96 9.62
N LYS A 46 7.75 8.31 8.49
CA LYS A 46 6.59 7.95 7.69
C LYS A 46 6.66 6.48 7.37
N ARG A 47 5.51 5.78 7.44
CA ARG A 47 5.48 4.40 6.99
C ARG A 47 5.82 4.36 5.49
N TYR A 48 6.80 3.54 5.14
CA TYR A 48 7.20 3.35 3.75
C TYR A 48 6.14 2.56 2.99
N SER A 49 5.78 3.05 1.82
CA SER A 49 4.92 2.35 0.87
C SER A 49 5.65 2.21 -0.45
N ALA A 50 6.04 1.00 -0.80
CA ALA A 50 6.70 0.74 -2.07
C ALA A 50 5.80 1.09 -3.26
N LEU A 51 4.51 0.76 -3.19
CA LEU A 51 3.53 1.13 -4.22
C LEU A 51 3.32 2.65 -4.30
N GLY A 52 3.25 3.32 -3.14
CA GLY A 52 3.11 4.77 -3.06
C GLY A 52 4.33 5.53 -3.56
N SER A 53 5.48 4.87 -3.67
CA SER A 53 6.74 5.42 -4.17
C SER A 53 6.94 5.19 -5.68
N LEU A 54 6.05 4.44 -6.33
CA LEU A 54 6.13 4.24 -7.77
C LEU A 54 5.89 5.55 -8.52
N SER A 55 6.58 5.70 -9.65
CA SER A 55 6.40 6.87 -10.49
C SER A 55 4.99 6.90 -11.11
N GLU A 56 4.51 8.10 -11.41
CA GLU A 56 3.24 8.27 -12.13
C GLU A 56 3.25 7.52 -13.47
N GLU A 57 4.39 7.45 -14.12
CA GLU A 57 4.54 6.71 -15.38
C GLU A 57 4.29 5.22 -15.20
N THR A 58 4.87 4.62 -14.16
CA THR A 58 4.69 3.20 -13.84
C THR A 58 3.22 2.88 -13.56
N LEU A 59 2.57 3.71 -12.75
CA LEU A 59 1.14 3.55 -12.46
C LEU A 59 0.27 3.76 -13.72
N ARG A 60 0.66 4.70 -14.58
CA ARG A 60 -0.03 4.92 -15.85
C ARG A 60 0.08 3.73 -16.79
N VAL A 61 1.21 3.03 -16.82
CA VAL A 61 1.36 1.81 -17.61
C VAL A 61 0.36 0.74 -17.14
N ALA A 62 0.26 0.49 -15.84
CA ALA A 62 -0.71 -0.45 -15.29
C ALA A 62 -2.16 -0.07 -15.65
N GLN A 63 -2.51 1.21 -15.52
CA GLN A 63 -3.83 1.71 -15.90
C GLN A 63 -4.10 1.60 -17.40
N THR A 64 -3.09 1.82 -18.24
CA THR A 64 -3.21 1.66 -19.68
C THR A 64 -3.46 0.21 -20.06
N MET A 65 -2.78 -0.73 -19.44
CA MET A 65 -3.03 -2.17 -19.61
C MET A 65 -4.48 -2.51 -19.26
N ALA A 66 -4.96 -2.06 -18.12
CA ALA A 66 -6.34 -2.27 -17.69
C ALA A 66 -7.36 -1.64 -18.68
N GLN A 67 -7.14 -0.41 -19.08
CA GLN A 67 -8.01 0.31 -20.01
C GLN A 67 -8.11 -0.39 -21.38
N ARG A 68 -7.01 -0.93 -21.86
CA ARG A 68 -7.00 -1.66 -23.14
C ARG A 68 -7.74 -2.99 -23.06
N THR A 69 -7.58 -3.71 -21.94
CA THR A 69 -8.15 -5.04 -21.76
C THR A 69 -9.60 -4.99 -21.29
N PHE A 70 -9.90 -4.19 -20.28
CA PHE A 70 -11.20 -4.17 -19.59
C PHE A 70 -12.05 -2.94 -19.94
N LYS A 71 -11.49 -1.98 -20.68
CA LYS A 71 -12.13 -0.71 -21.10
C LYS A 71 -12.41 0.26 -19.93
N HIS A 72 -11.77 0.05 -18.79
CA HIS A 72 -11.82 0.96 -17.65
C HIS A 72 -10.51 0.88 -16.84
N GLN A 73 -10.34 1.82 -15.91
CA GLN A 73 -9.24 1.81 -14.96
C GLN A 73 -9.49 0.82 -13.83
N ILE A 74 -8.41 0.38 -13.18
CA ILE A 74 -8.43 -0.43 -11.97
C ILE A 74 -8.09 0.44 -10.75
N ALA A 75 -8.48 0.01 -9.56
CA ALA A 75 -8.08 0.64 -8.32
C ALA A 75 -6.86 -0.08 -7.75
N ILE A 76 -5.79 0.66 -7.48
CA ILE A 76 -4.56 0.14 -6.89
C ILE A 76 -4.46 0.73 -5.48
N TYR A 77 -4.34 -0.14 -4.50
CA TYR A 77 -4.21 0.22 -3.08
C TYR A 77 -2.91 -0.29 -2.51
N ASP A 78 -2.29 0.50 -1.63
CA ASP A 78 -1.38 -0.06 -0.65
C ASP A 78 -2.21 -0.65 0.51
N ARG A 79 -1.57 -0.95 1.63
CA ARG A 79 -2.27 -1.57 2.78
C ARG A 79 -3.33 -0.65 3.41
N ASP A 80 -3.29 0.65 3.20
CA ASP A 80 -4.14 1.61 3.92
C ASP A 80 -4.83 2.65 3.05
N SER A 81 -4.35 2.90 1.85
CA SER A 81 -4.85 3.97 1.01
C SER A 81 -4.84 3.63 -0.47
N LYS A 82 -5.67 4.32 -1.21
CA LYS A 82 -5.66 4.24 -2.66
C LYS A 82 -4.44 4.98 -3.21
N ILE A 83 -3.71 4.31 -4.10
CA ILE A 83 -2.53 4.85 -4.79
C ILE A 83 -2.90 5.37 -6.17
N SER A 84 -3.75 4.65 -6.90
CA SER A 84 -4.12 5.00 -8.27
C SER A 84 -5.50 4.47 -8.63
N GLY A 85 -6.16 5.14 -9.54
CA GLY A 85 -7.44 4.72 -10.10
C GLY A 85 -8.65 5.37 -9.46
N PRO A 86 -9.84 5.01 -9.91
CA PRO A 86 -11.10 5.60 -9.46
C PRO A 86 -11.52 5.10 -8.07
N ASP A 87 -12.38 5.89 -7.41
CA ASP A 87 -13.02 5.52 -6.15
C ASP A 87 -14.22 4.60 -6.40
N PHE A 88 -14.00 3.43 -6.97
CA PHE A 88 -15.08 2.46 -7.18
C PHE A 88 -15.68 1.95 -5.89
N TYR A 89 -14.95 2.04 -4.80
CA TYR A 89 -15.28 1.40 -3.55
C TYR A 89 -15.00 2.35 -2.39
N ASN A 90 -16.01 3.09 -1.99
CA ASN A 90 -15.97 4.09 -0.90
C ASN A 90 -15.69 3.47 0.49
N SER A 91 -15.51 2.17 0.59
CA SER A 91 -15.31 1.47 1.84
C SER A 91 -14.17 0.46 1.75
N TYR A 92 -12.98 0.93 1.33
CA TYR A 92 -11.79 0.13 1.52
C TYR A 92 -11.54 -0.08 3.02
N VAL A 93 -11.86 -1.25 3.48
CA VAL A 93 -11.54 -1.68 4.84
C VAL A 93 -10.38 -2.66 4.72
N GLY A 94 -9.17 -2.14 4.60
CA GLY A 94 -7.95 -2.91 4.38
C GLY A 94 -7.61 -3.93 5.47
N VAL A 95 -8.26 -3.83 6.61
CA VAL A 95 -7.94 -4.63 7.80
C VAL A 95 -8.21 -6.13 7.63
N SER A 96 -9.18 -6.52 6.80
CA SER A 96 -9.55 -7.92 6.63
C SER A 96 -8.80 -8.65 5.50
N TRP A 97 -7.96 -7.95 4.74
CA TRP A 97 -7.29 -8.52 3.56
C TRP A 97 -5.84 -8.92 3.80
N GLU A 98 -5.27 -8.54 4.93
CA GLU A 98 -3.84 -8.64 5.22
C GLU A 98 -3.25 -10.05 5.14
N ASP A 99 -4.07 -11.07 5.38
CA ASP A 99 -3.62 -12.46 5.35
C ASP A 99 -3.81 -13.13 3.98
N ASN A 100 -4.49 -12.45 3.04
CA ASN A 100 -4.75 -13.00 1.73
C ASN A 100 -3.58 -12.77 0.77
N ARG A 101 -3.00 -13.87 0.29
CA ARG A 101 -1.88 -13.87 -0.67
C ARG A 101 -2.30 -14.34 -2.06
N THR A 102 -3.56 -14.70 -2.23
CA THR A 102 -4.14 -15.18 -3.50
C THR A 102 -5.37 -14.37 -3.87
N PRO A 103 -5.71 -14.26 -5.15
CA PRO A 103 -6.91 -13.53 -5.58
C PRO A 103 -8.18 -14.05 -4.91
N PHE A 104 -9.05 -13.13 -4.54
CA PHE A 104 -10.31 -13.46 -3.89
C PHE A 104 -11.43 -12.49 -4.29
N LYS A 105 -12.66 -12.84 -3.95
CA LYS A 105 -13.84 -12.01 -4.19
C LYS A 105 -14.29 -11.36 -2.89
N TYR A 106 -14.63 -10.09 -2.97
CA TYR A 106 -15.12 -9.34 -1.82
C TYR A 106 -16.17 -8.31 -2.25
N ARG A 107 -17.41 -8.48 -1.79
CA ARG A 107 -18.53 -7.57 -2.05
C ARG A 107 -18.68 -7.18 -3.54
N GLY A 108 -18.66 -8.17 -4.42
CA GLY A 108 -18.79 -7.96 -5.87
C GLY A 108 -17.53 -7.45 -6.56
N MET A 109 -16.43 -7.38 -5.83
CA MET A 109 -15.09 -7.03 -6.34
C MET A 109 -14.22 -8.26 -6.50
N GLY A 110 -13.36 -8.22 -7.52
CA GLY A 110 -12.17 -9.04 -7.59
C GLY A 110 -11.02 -8.31 -6.91
N VAL A 111 -10.31 -8.98 -6.01
CA VAL A 111 -9.16 -8.44 -5.29
C VAL A 111 -7.95 -9.29 -5.58
N TYR A 112 -6.90 -8.67 -6.08
CA TYR A 112 -5.64 -9.30 -6.42
C TYR A 112 -4.53 -8.77 -5.53
N PRO A 113 -3.97 -9.60 -4.63
CA PRO A 113 -2.81 -9.21 -3.83
C PRO A 113 -1.58 -8.99 -4.71
N ILE A 114 -0.82 -7.94 -4.42
CA ILE A 114 0.47 -7.65 -5.03
C ILE A 114 1.53 -8.18 -4.07
N VAL A 115 2.09 -9.35 -4.39
CA VAL A 115 3.04 -10.06 -3.53
C VAL A 115 4.34 -10.25 -4.31
N SER A 116 5.46 -9.88 -3.72
CA SER A 116 6.80 -10.15 -4.24
C SER A 116 7.70 -10.62 -3.10
N ASP A 117 8.48 -11.66 -3.33
CA ASP A 117 9.36 -12.28 -2.35
C ASP A 117 8.67 -12.63 -1.01
N GLY A 118 7.40 -13.04 -1.10
CA GLY A 118 6.59 -13.38 0.08
C GLY A 118 6.02 -12.20 0.84
N GLU A 119 6.37 -10.97 0.47
CA GLU A 119 5.86 -9.75 1.09
C GLU A 119 4.66 -9.19 0.33
N LEU A 120 3.64 -8.77 1.07
CA LEU A 120 2.44 -8.17 0.55
C LEU A 120 2.59 -6.64 0.50
N TYR A 121 2.54 -6.08 -0.68
CA TYR A 121 2.68 -4.63 -0.91
C TYR A 121 1.35 -3.89 -1.00
N GLY A 122 0.32 -4.56 -1.48
CA GLY A 122 -1.01 -3.97 -1.63
C GLY A 122 -1.92 -4.83 -2.48
N TYR A 123 -2.92 -4.19 -3.10
CA TYR A 123 -3.97 -4.89 -3.82
C TYR A 123 -4.40 -4.14 -5.08
N ILE A 124 -4.79 -4.90 -6.10
CA ILE A 124 -5.60 -4.38 -7.19
C ILE A 124 -7.05 -4.75 -6.93
N CYS A 125 -7.96 -3.79 -7.06
CA CYS A 125 -9.40 -4.02 -7.03
C CYS A 125 -10.02 -3.75 -8.39
N CYS A 126 -10.86 -4.66 -8.84
CA CYS A 126 -11.60 -4.57 -10.10
C CYS A 126 -13.01 -5.14 -9.92
N PRO A 127 -13.94 -4.90 -10.87
CA PRO A 127 -15.20 -5.64 -10.87
C PRO A 127 -14.96 -7.16 -10.88
N GLU A 128 -15.77 -7.91 -10.18
CA GLU A 128 -15.66 -9.38 -10.11
C GLU A 128 -15.66 -10.04 -11.50
N SER A 129 -16.41 -9.45 -12.45
CA SER A 129 -16.48 -9.91 -13.84
C SER A 129 -15.12 -9.85 -14.57
N ASP A 130 -14.19 -9.05 -14.09
CA ASP A 130 -12.88 -8.86 -14.71
C ASP A 130 -11.79 -9.74 -14.09
N MET A 131 -12.16 -10.62 -13.20
CA MET A 131 -11.24 -11.63 -12.67
C MET A 131 -10.85 -12.61 -13.77
N SER A 132 -9.64 -12.48 -14.30
CA SER A 132 -9.17 -13.23 -15.46
C SER A 132 -7.65 -13.39 -15.46
N ALA A 133 -7.14 -14.19 -16.39
CA ALA A 133 -5.70 -14.34 -16.58
C ALA A 133 -5.03 -13.04 -17.03
N GLU A 134 -5.73 -12.18 -17.76
CA GLU A 134 -5.23 -10.88 -18.21
C GLU A 134 -4.99 -9.95 -17.01
N MET A 135 -5.83 -10.01 -15.98
CA MET A 135 -5.60 -9.25 -14.74
C MET A 135 -4.31 -9.69 -14.04
N THR A 136 -4.00 -10.97 -14.11
CA THR A 136 -2.75 -11.51 -13.55
C THR A 136 -1.51 -10.88 -14.19
N MET A 137 -1.55 -10.54 -15.47
CA MET A 137 -0.43 -9.87 -16.14
C MET A 137 -0.16 -8.48 -15.54
N ILE A 138 -1.21 -7.74 -15.19
CA ILE A 138 -1.08 -6.42 -14.54
C ILE A 138 -0.50 -6.58 -13.13
N VAL A 139 -0.95 -7.58 -12.40
CA VAL A 139 -0.40 -7.93 -11.09
C VAL A 139 1.09 -8.26 -11.19
N CYS A 140 1.46 -9.12 -12.14
CA CYS A 140 2.86 -9.49 -12.38
C CYS A 140 3.73 -8.28 -12.70
N TYR A 141 3.23 -7.36 -13.52
CA TYR A 141 3.94 -6.12 -13.82
C TYR A 141 4.21 -5.31 -12.55
N LEU A 142 3.19 -5.09 -11.72
CA LEU A 142 3.35 -4.35 -10.47
C LEU A 142 4.26 -5.08 -9.47
N CYS A 143 4.16 -6.40 -9.37
CA CYS A 143 5.07 -7.20 -8.54
C CYS A 143 6.54 -7.03 -8.97
N ALA A 144 6.80 -7.03 -10.27
CA ALA A 144 8.14 -6.86 -10.80
C ALA A 144 8.73 -5.49 -10.45
N VAL A 145 7.96 -4.41 -10.64
CA VAL A 145 8.46 -3.05 -10.40
C VAL A 145 8.54 -2.68 -8.92
N VAL A 146 7.81 -3.37 -8.05
CA VAL A 146 7.87 -3.15 -6.59
C VAL A 146 9.03 -3.94 -5.97
N GLY A 147 9.35 -5.11 -6.53
CA GLY A 147 10.43 -5.97 -6.04
C GLY A 147 11.85 -5.53 -6.46
N ASP A 148 11.95 -4.60 -7.38
CA ASP A 148 13.22 -4.01 -7.81
C ASP A 148 13.64 -2.86 -6.87
#